data_7fe033a5aa2c4df67cebfb725ec4655d
#
_entry.id   7fe033a5aa2c4df67cebfb725ec4655d
#
_cell.length_a   1.000
_cell.length_b   1.000
_cell.length_c   1.000
_cell.angle_alpha   90.00
_cell.angle_beta   90.00
_cell.angle_gamma   90.00
#
_symmetry.space_group_name_H-M   'P 1'
#
loop_
_entity.id
_entity.type
_entity.pdbx_description
1 polymer ?
#
loop_
_entity_poly.entity_id
_entity_poly.type
_entity_poly.pdbx_seq_one_letter_code
_entity_poly.pdbx_strand_id
1 'polypeptide(L)'
;VGSEMCIRDRTTDQYFTLKLTCFQSAGSGAEWNYYYTIDLSTGKRLQLADLFQEGSDYLTTISDNIKQQMKEQMAADENKIYWLDSDMPEWDFTSITDNTSFYLNQNNEVVVCFNEGDVAPMSMGCPEFVIPNEVLAEIRK
;
A
#
# COMPACT_ATOMS: atom_id res chain seq x y z
N VAL A 1 -23.85 -15.67 -6.34
CA VAL A 1 -22.91 -14.55 -6.47
C VAL A 1 -23.32 -13.46 -5.49
N GLY A 2 -22.44 -13.13 -4.56
CA GLY A 2 -22.64 -12.06 -3.61
C GLY A 2 -21.52 -11.04 -3.73
N SER A 3 -21.84 -9.77 -3.45
CA SER A 3 -20.85 -8.72 -3.32
C SER A 3 -21.14 -7.89 -2.09
N GLU A 4 -20.10 -7.52 -1.37
CA GLU A 4 -20.19 -6.67 -0.20
C GLU A 4 -19.24 -5.49 -0.35
N MET A 5 -19.66 -4.34 0.19
CA MET A 5 -18.87 -3.14 0.20
C MET A 5 -18.83 -2.60 1.64
N CYS A 6 -17.63 -2.49 2.19
CA CYS A 6 -17.42 -1.93 3.52
C CYS A 6 -16.66 -0.61 3.40
N ILE A 7 -17.13 0.40 4.12
CA ILE A 7 -16.48 1.71 4.17
C ILE A 7 -15.90 1.86 5.57
N ARG A 8 -14.60 2.16 5.63
CA ARG A 8 -13.92 2.48 6.88
C ARG A 8 -13.19 3.80 6.73
N ASP A 9 -13.25 4.60 7.78
CA ASP A 9 -12.56 5.87 7.82
C ASP A 9 -11.53 5.89 8.94
N ARG A 10 -10.48 6.67 8.73
CA ARG A 10 -9.48 7.00 9.75
C ARG A 10 -9.20 8.49 9.63
N THR A 11 -9.19 9.18 10.76
CA THR A 11 -8.98 10.62 10.77
C THR A 11 -7.82 10.95 11.68
N THR A 12 -6.88 11.76 11.17
CA THR A 12 -5.89 12.46 11.96
C THR A 12 -6.26 13.94 12.00
N ASP A 13 -5.47 14.77 12.69
CA ASP A 13 -5.72 16.21 12.73
C ASP A 13 -5.61 16.89 11.36
N GLN A 14 -4.86 16.30 10.43
CA GLN A 14 -4.58 16.85 9.12
C GLN A 14 -5.26 16.13 7.97
N TYR A 15 -5.52 14.83 8.13
CA TYR A 15 -5.94 13.99 7.02
C TYR A 15 -7.13 13.11 7.39
N PHE A 16 -8.01 12.96 6.44
CA PHE A 16 -9.08 11.97 6.47
C PHE A 16 -8.75 10.87 5.47
N THR A 17 -8.74 9.64 5.91
CA THR A 17 -8.54 8.48 5.02
C THR A 17 -9.81 7.67 4.95
N LEU A 18 -10.29 7.46 3.73
CA LEU A 18 -11.42 6.58 3.43
C LEU A 18 -10.89 5.30 2.81
N LYS A 19 -11.19 4.17 3.44
CA LYS A 19 -10.93 2.85 2.88
C LYS A 19 -12.25 2.25 2.39
N LEU A 20 -12.31 1.93 1.11
CA LEU A 20 -13.43 1.23 0.50
C LEU A 20 -13.01 -0.20 0.21
N THR A 21 -13.56 -1.15 0.92
CA THR A 21 -13.30 -2.57 0.70
C THR A 21 -14.44 -3.18 -0.09
N CYS A 22 -14.10 -3.78 -1.23
CA CYS A 22 -15.04 -4.50 -2.07
C CYS A 22 -14.73 -5.99 -1.99
N PHE A 23 -15.75 -6.77 -1.75
CA PHE A 23 -15.63 -8.23 -1.69
C PHE A 23 -16.64 -8.85 -2.64
N GLN A 24 -16.18 -9.77 -3.46
CA GLN A 24 -17.02 -10.54 -4.37
C GLN A 24 -16.84 -12.03 -4.11
N SER A 25 -17.94 -12.73 -3.96
CA SER A 25 -17.97 -14.17 -3.76
C SER A 25 -18.70 -14.83 -4.94
N ALA A 26 -17.98 -15.65 -5.68
CA ALA A 26 -18.53 -16.41 -6.81
C ALA A 26 -17.74 -17.72 -6.95
N GLY A 27 -17.98 -18.64 -6.01
CA GLY A 27 -17.19 -19.87 -5.90
C GLY A 27 -15.95 -19.68 -5.03
N SER A 28 -15.01 -18.84 -5.44
CA SER A 28 -13.92 -18.34 -4.61
C SER A 28 -14.10 -16.85 -4.35
N GLY A 29 -13.73 -16.39 -3.15
CA GLY A 29 -13.83 -14.98 -2.80
C GLY A 29 -12.68 -14.16 -3.37
N ALA A 30 -12.96 -12.92 -3.72
CA ALA A 30 -11.95 -11.92 -4.07
C ALA A 30 -12.22 -10.62 -3.32
N GLU A 31 -11.18 -10.03 -2.79
CA GLU A 31 -11.22 -8.77 -2.06
C GLU A 31 -10.31 -7.77 -2.73
N TRP A 32 -10.77 -6.53 -2.87
CA TRP A 32 -9.94 -5.43 -3.27
C TRP A 32 -10.33 -4.17 -2.52
N ASN A 33 -9.34 -3.29 -2.34
CA ASN A 33 -9.47 -2.09 -1.53
C ASN A 33 -9.11 -0.85 -2.33
N TYR A 34 -9.85 0.23 -2.08
CA TYR A 34 -9.55 1.55 -2.59
C TYR A 34 -9.30 2.48 -1.40
N TYR A 35 -8.30 3.33 -1.49
CA TYR A 35 -7.92 4.25 -0.44
C TYR A 35 -7.96 5.68 -0.97
N TYR A 36 -8.56 6.56 -0.19
CA TYR A 36 -8.66 7.99 -0.51
C TYR A 36 -8.19 8.78 0.70
N THR A 37 -7.18 9.62 0.51
CA THR A 37 -6.67 10.50 1.56
C THR A 37 -7.04 11.93 1.21
N ILE A 38 -7.74 12.61 2.11
CA ILE A 38 -8.20 13.97 1.94
C ILE A 38 -7.46 14.88 2.92
N ASP A 39 -6.89 15.96 2.41
CA ASP A 39 -6.28 17.00 3.23
C ASP A 39 -7.41 17.85 3.85
N LEU A 40 -7.52 17.83 5.17
CA LEU A 40 -8.59 18.53 5.88
C LEU A 40 -8.46 20.06 5.78
N SER A 41 -7.27 20.58 5.54
CA SER A 41 -7.07 22.03 5.39
C SER A 41 -7.54 22.57 4.04
N THR A 42 -7.43 21.77 2.99
CA THR A 42 -7.78 22.18 1.61
C THR A 42 -9.04 21.51 1.06
N GLY A 43 -9.44 20.38 1.67
CA GLY A 43 -10.53 19.56 1.15
C GLY A 43 -10.17 18.77 -0.10
N LYS A 44 -8.90 18.72 -0.50
CA LYS A 44 -8.46 18.06 -1.72
C LYS A 44 -7.98 16.64 -1.43
N ARG A 45 -8.25 15.76 -2.39
CA ARG A 45 -7.69 14.41 -2.39
C ARG A 45 -6.19 14.48 -2.67
N LEU A 46 -5.39 13.81 -1.84
CA LEU A 46 -3.96 13.72 -2.04
C LEU A 46 -3.59 12.50 -2.87
N GLN A 47 -2.68 12.70 -3.81
CA GLN A 47 -1.97 11.64 -4.49
C GLN A 47 -0.69 11.34 -3.72
N LEU A 48 -0.09 10.16 -3.96
CA LEU A 48 1.15 9.80 -3.30
C LEU A 48 2.25 10.84 -3.55
N ALA A 49 2.36 11.33 -4.79
CA ALA A 49 3.34 12.35 -5.16
C ALA A 49 3.20 13.66 -4.37
N ASP A 50 1.99 14.00 -3.94
CA ASP A 50 1.71 15.24 -3.21
C ASP A 50 2.36 15.29 -1.84
N LEU A 51 2.75 14.14 -1.30
CA LEU A 51 3.39 14.02 0.02
C LEU A 51 4.89 14.28 -0.04
N PHE A 52 5.48 14.33 -1.22
CA PHE A 52 6.92 14.39 -1.41
C PHE A 52 7.35 15.65 -2.14
N GLN A 53 8.60 16.03 -1.95
CA GLN A 53 9.18 17.19 -2.62
C GLN A 53 9.25 16.94 -4.11
N GLU A 54 9.01 17.98 -4.89
CA GLU A 54 9.08 17.92 -6.34
C GLU A 54 10.45 17.49 -6.79
N GLY A 55 10.50 16.54 -7.72
CA GLY A 55 11.77 16.01 -8.24
C GLY A 55 12.41 14.94 -7.37
N SER A 56 11.83 14.60 -6.21
CA SER A 56 12.34 13.52 -5.36
C SER A 56 12.06 12.16 -5.99
N ASP A 57 12.95 11.19 -5.73
CA ASP A 57 12.79 9.81 -6.20
C ASP A 57 12.08 8.95 -5.15
N TYR A 58 10.88 9.36 -4.79
CA TYR A 58 10.08 8.66 -3.77
C TYR A 58 9.68 7.25 -4.22
N LEU A 59 9.48 7.03 -5.51
CA LEU A 59 9.09 5.71 -6.04
C LEU A 59 10.17 4.67 -5.75
N THR A 60 11.42 4.97 -6.03
CA THR A 60 12.54 4.06 -5.77
C THR A 60 12.77 3.88 -4.27
N THR A 61 12.74 4.98 -3.50
CA THR A 61 12.97 4.94 -2.05
C THR A 61 11.94 4.05 -1.36
N ILE A 62 10.67 4.21 -1.67
CA ILE A 62 9.59 3.40 -1.11
C ILE A 62 9.70 1.96 -1.59
N SER A 63 9.93 1.76 -2.88
CA SER A 63 10.01 0.41 -3.47
C SER A 63 11.14 -0.41 -2.89
N ASP A 64 12.31 0.19 -2.69
CA ASP A 64 13.46 -0.49 -2.09
C ASP A 64 13.18 -0.87 -0.64
N ASN A 65 12.52 0.00 0.11
CA ASN A 65 12.12 -0.30 1.49
C ASN A 65 11.13 -1.47 1.55
N ILE A 66 10.14 -1.49 0.64
CA ILE A 66 9.18 -2.58 0.55
C ILE A 66 9.89 -3.91 0.23
N LYS A 67 10.81 -3.90 -0.73
CA LYS A 67 11.59 -5.10 -1.09
C LYS A 67 12.38 -5.62 0.10
N GLN A 68 12.99 -4.73 0.86
CA GLN A 68 13.71 -5.11 2.06
C GLN A 68 12.78 -5.73 3.10
N GLN A 69 11.61 -5.13 3.34
CA GLN A 69 10.61 -5.68 4.26
C GLN A 69 10.14 -7.07 3.82
N MET A 70 9.91 -7.26 2.51
CA MET A 70 9.54 -8.57 1.95
C MET A 70 10.60 -9.61 2.24
N LYS A 71 11.87 -9.29 2.00
CA LYS A 71 12.99 -10.21 2.26
C LYS A 71 13.10 -10.56 3.74
N GLU A 72 12.99 -9.57 4.61
CA GLU A 72 13.05 -9.77 6.05
C GLU A 72 11.91 -10.65 6.56
N GLN A 73 10.69 -10.42 6.06
CA GLN A 73 9.52 -11.20 6.45
C GLN A 73 9.62 -12.64 5.96
N MET A 74 10.08 -12.86 4.74
CA MET A 74 10.26 -14.20 4.20
C MET A 74 11.39 -14.97 4.93
N ALA A 75 12.41 -14.25 5.37
CA ALA A 75 13.49 -14.86 6.15
C ALA A 75 13.07 -15.22 7.58
N ALA A 76 12.15 -14.44 8.15
CA ALA A 76 11.68 -14.64 9.52
C ALA A 76 10.54 -15.66 9.62
N ASP A 77 9.74 -15.82 8.56
CA ASP A 77 8.55 -16.66 8.54
C ASP A 77 8.42 -17.36 7.18
N GLU A 78 8.62 -18.67 7.17
CA GLU A 78 8.54 -19.49 5.95
C GLU A 78 7.14 -19.51 5.32
N ASN A 79 6.10 -19.10 6.06
CA ASN A 79 4.74 -19.00 5.55
C ASN A 79 4.48 -17.68 4.82
N LYS A 80 5.40 -16.72 4.92
CA LYS A 80 5.30 -15.46 4.18
C LYS A 80 5.89 -15.66 2.79
N ILE A 81 5.08 -15.37 1.77
CA ILE A 81 5.46 -15.55 0.37
C ILE A 81 5.16 -14.25 -0.37
N TYR A 82 6.19 -13.65 -0.93
CA TYR A 82 6.07 -12.51 -1.83
C TYR A 82 6.77 -12.84 -3.15
N TRP A 83 6.25 -12.31 -4.24
CA TRP A 83 6.88 -12.46 -5.54
C TRP A 83 8.03 -11.46 -5.67
N LEU A 84 9.20 -11.91 -5.31
CA LEU A 84 10.43 -11.13 -5.34
C LEU A 84 11.59 -12.11 -5.64
N ASP A 85 12.28 -11.87 -6.75
CA ASP A 85 13.34 -12.76 -7.24
C ASP A 85 12.84 -14.22 -7.39
N SER A 86 11.61 -14.37 -7.86
CA SER A 86 10.95 -15.66 -8.01
C SER A 86 11.29 -16.34 -9.35
N ASP A 87 10.81 -17.58 -9.51
CA ASP A 87 10.93 -18.30 -10.78
C ASP A 87 10.00 -17.75 -11.87
N MET A 88 9.15 -16.81 -11.52
CA MET A 88 8.22 -16.15 -12.44
C MET A 88 8.47 -14.64 -12.46
N PRO A 89 9.55 -14.20 -13.16
CA PRO A 89 9.96 -12.78 -13.12
C PRO A 89 8.88 -11.79 -13.57
N GLU A 90 7.94 -12.22 -14.39
CA GLU A 90 6.83 -11.38 -14.84
C GLU A 90 5.85 -11.00 -13.73
N TRP A 91 5.84 -11.72 -12.62
CA TRP A 91 4.99 -11.46 -11.46
C TRP A 91 5.74 -10.77 -10.32
N ASP A 92 7.06 -10.72 -10.42
CA ASP A 92 7.87 -10.15 -9.36
C ASP A 92 7.59 -8.66 -9.17
N PHE A 93 7.55 -8.27 -7.90
CA PHE A 93 7.46 -6.86 -7.54
C PHE A 93 8.73 -6.13 -7.97
N THR A 94 8.57 -5.09 -8.78
CA THR A 94 9.68 -4.26 -9.26
C THR A 94 9.67 -2.87 -8.64
N SER A 95 8.53 -2.20 -8.71
CA SER A 95 8.39 -0.82 -8.22
C SER A 95 6.92 -0.48 -8.00
N ILE A 96 6.65 0.41 -7.07
CA ILE A 96 5.35 1.07 -6.97
C ILE A 96 5.22 2.10 -8.10
N THR A 97 4.00 2.58 -8.30
CA THR A 97 3.70 3.64 -9.27
C THR A 97 3.00 4.80 -8.58
N ASP A 98 2.79 5.90 -9.30
CA ASP A 98 2.02 7.04 -8.79
C ASP A 98 0.59 6.66 -8.39
N ASN A 99 0.06 5.58 -8.97
CA ASN A 99 -1.31 5.11 -8.74
C ASN A 99 -1.40 4.02 -7.67
N THR A 100 -0.29 3.62 -7.06
CA THR A 100 -0.29 2.62 -6.00
C THR A 100 -1.09 3.13 -4.81
N SER A 101 -1.96 2.27 -4.26
CA SER A 101 -2.80 2.63 -3.13
C SER A 101 -1.97 2.89 -1.88
N PHE A 102 -2.34 3.90 -1.13
CA PHE A 102 -1.67 4.25 0.13
C PHE A 102 -2.67 4.92 1.09
N TYR A 103 -2.30 4.97 2.35
CA TYR A 103 -2.93 5.83 3.33
C TYR A 103 -1.91 6.30 4.36
N LEU A 104 -2.28 7.30 5.16
CA LEU A 104 -1.47 7.77 6.27
C LEU A 104 -2.06 7.21 7.57
N ASN A 105 -1.21 6.57 8.37
CA ASN A 105 -1.63 6.05 9.66
C ASN A 105 -1.64 7.13 10.74
N GLN A 106 -1.96 6.77 11.98
CA GLN A 106 -2.04 7.72 13.08
C GLN A 106 -0.70 8.38 13.43
N ASN A 107 0.41 7.73 13.07
CA ASN A 107 1.76 8.26 13.26
C ASN A 107 2.22 9.08 12.05
N ASN A 108 1.33 9.37 11.13
CA ASN A 108 1.62 10.10 9.89
C ASN A 108 2.64 9.39 8.99
N GLU A 109 2.71 8.07 9.09
CA GLU A 109 3.55 7.24 8.24
C GLU A 109 2.78 6.83 6.99
N VAL A 110 3.48 6.77 5.86
CA VAL A 110 2.90 6.27 4.61
C VAL A 110 2.76 4.76 4.69
N VAL A 111 1.56 4.25 4.47
CA VAL A 111 1.29 2.82 4.38
C VAL A 111 0.92 2.50 2.94
N VAL A 112 1.73 1.69 2.29
CA VAL A 112 1.50 1.25 0.90
C VAL A 112 0.68 -0.03 0.94
N CYS A 113 -0.40 -0.05 0.15
CA CYS A 113 -1.38 -1.12 0.18
C CYS A 113 -1.47 -1.82 -1.17
N PHE A 114 -1.46 -3.14 -1.14
CA PHE A 114 -1.63 -3.98 -2.32
C PHE A 114 -2.89 -4.83 -2.20
N ASN A 115 -3.51 -5.11 -3.33
CA ASN A 115 -4.65 -6.02 -3.39
C ASN A 115 -4.18 -7.47 -3.53
N GLU A 116 -5.11 -8.40 -3.33
CA GLU A 116 -4.83 -9.82 -3.49
C GLU A 116 -4.24 -10.11 -4.88
N GLY A 117 -3.13 -10.85 -4.90
CA GLY A 117 -2.48 -11.24 -6.15
C GLY A 117 -1.59 -10.19 -6.80
N ASP A 118 -1.44 -8.99 -6.20
CA ASP A 118 -0.59 -7.94 -6.76
C ASP A 118 0.90 -8.24 -6.60
N VAL A 119 1.32 -8.63 -5.41
CA VAL A 119 2.74 -8.87 -5.08
C VAL A 119 2.98 -10.20 -4.38
N ALA A 120 1.92 -10.96 -4.15
CA ALA A 120 1.95 -12.22 -3.41
C ALA A 120 0.78 -13.10 -3.86
N PRO A 121 0.83 -14.41 -3.59
CA PRO A 121 -0.34 -15.28 -3.83
C PRO A 121 -1.57 -14.76 -3.10
N MET A 122 -2.76 -15.01 -3.67
CA MET A 122 -4.02 -14.54 -3.09
C MET A 122 -4.26 -15.02 -1.67
N SER A 123 -3.66 -16.16 -1.29
CA SER A 123 -3.73 -16.68 0.08
C SER A 123 -3.08 -15.77 1.11
N MET A 124 -2.21 -14.85 0.69
CA MET A 124 -1.59 -13.86 1.56
C MET A 124 -2.50 -12.65 1.85
N GLY A 125 -3.65 -12.56 1.18
CA GLY A 125 -4.58 -11.46 1.35
C GLY A 125 -4.10 -10.17 0.68
N CYS A 126 -4.38 -9.04 1.32
CA CYS A 126 -4.02 -7.71 0.84
C CYS A 126 -2.86 -7.17 1.67
N PRO A 127 -1.60 -7.33 1.24
CA PRO A 127 -0.46 -6.90 2.03
C PRO A 127 -0.39 -5.38 2.17
N GLU A 128 0.02 -4.92 3.36
CA GLU A 128 0.27 -3.51 3.64
C GLU A 128 1.70 -3.35 4.18
N PHE A 129 2.39 -2.30 3.73
CA PHE A 129 3.75 -2.01 4.16
C PHE A 129 3.83 -0.61 4.74
N VAL A 130 4.14 -0.51 6.03
CA VAL A 130 4.37 0.77 6.69
C VAL A 130 5.79 1.23 6.37
N ILE A 131 5.89 2.42 5.76
CA ILE A 131 7.19 3.01 5.44
C ILE A 131 7.59 3.93 6.60
N PRO A 132 8.69 3.62 7.32
CA PRO A 132 9.11 4.44 8.44
C PRO A 132 9.37 5.89 8.04
N ASN A 133 8.94 6.84 8.89
CA ASN A 133 9.14 8.26 8.61
C ASN A 133 10.62 8.63 8.40
N GLU A 134 11.53 7.95 9.09
CA GLU A 134 12.97 8.17 8.96
C GLU A 134 13.50 7.87 7.55
N VAL A 135 12.88 6.92 6.84
CA VAL A 135 13.24 6.58 5.46
C VAL A 135 12.86 7.70 4.50
N LEU A 136 11.79 8.42 4.80
CA LEU A 136 11.21 9.46 3.94
C LEU A 136 11.55 10.88 4.36
N ALA A 137 12.24 11.07 5.49
CA ALA A 137 12.43 12.36 6.13
C ALA A 137 13.05 13.41 5.20
N GLU A 138 13.98 13.00 4.33
CA GLU A 138 14.70 13.92 3.45
C GLU A 138 13.89 14.33 2.22
N ILE A 139 12.92 13.52 1.81
CA ILE A 139 12.15 13.71 0.57
C ILE A 139 10.70 14.11 0.81
N ARG A 140 10.24 14.05 2.04
CA ARG A 140 8.86 14.39 2.41
C ARG A 140 8.67 15.90 2.57
N LYS A 141 7.48 16.37 2.17
CA LYS A 141 7.07 17.76 2.42
C LYS A 141 6.77 18.01 3.89
#